data_631a46cd40706b28d538780111f183cb
#
_entry.id   631a46cd40706b28d538780111f183cb
#
_cell.length_a   1.000
_cell.length_b   1.000
_cell.length_c   1.000
_cell.angle_alpha   90.00
_cell.angle_beta   90.00
_cell.angle_gamma   90.00
#
_symmetry.space_group_name_H-M   'P 1'
#
loop_
_entity.id
_entity.type
_entity.pdbx_description
1 polymer ?
#
loop_
_entity_poly.entity_id
_entity_poly.type
_entity_poly.pdbx_seq_one_letter_code
_entity_poly.pdbx_strand_id
1 'polypeptide(L)'
;WSDEYDVKTLKDYDEIASRMREIGQIAKDGGQRLTMHPGPYNCLASPTQKVVDKTIRELNFHSEQFNMMGYDPSPYNKINIHVGGAYGDKKGTLNAFCHNFKLLNEDTKKRLVIENDDSPNEYSVNDLYWGIHKRIGIPITFDYFHHKFNTGDLTEEEALRMAATT
;
A
#
# COMPACT_ATOMS: atom_id res chain seq x y z
N TRP A 1 16.31 -7.98 3.11
CA TRP A 1 16.12 -8.31 1.70
C TRP A 1 17.43 -8.09 0.96
N SER A 2 17.90 -9.10 0.25
CA SER A 2 19.01 -8.97 -0.69
C SER A 2 18.47 -8.37 -1.99
N ASP A 3 19.19 -7.44 -2.58
CA ASP A 3 18.90 -6.92 -3.92
C ASP A 3 19.13 -7.98 -5.03
N GLU A 4 19.57 -9.18 -4.64
CA GLU A 4 20.04 -10.25 -5.53
C GLU A 4 18.97 -11.34 -5.78
N TYR A 5 17.81 -11.32 -5.09
CA TYR A 5 16.81 -12.37 -5.22
C TYR A 5 15.53 -11.93 -5.92
N ASP A 6 15.19 -12.62 -7.00
CA ASP A 6 13.83 -12.80 -7.46
C ASP A 6 13.34 -14.17 -6.94
N VAL A 7 12.19 -14.20 -6.26
CA VAL A 7 11.62 -15.46 -5.73
C VAL A 7 11.48 -16.52 -6.80
N LYS A 8 11.22 -16.13 -8.04
CA LYS A 8 11.08 -17.04 -9.22
C LYS A 8 12.38 -17.71 -9.63
N THR A 9 13.53 -17.19 -9.20
CA THR A 9 14.85 -17.76 -9.46
C THR A 9 15.32 -18.70 -8.37
N LEU A 10 14.55 -18.84 -7.27
CA LEU A 10 14.89 -19.75 -6.20
C LEU A 10 14.75 -21.21 -6.66
N LYS A 11 15.70 -22.04 -6.24
CA LYS A 11 15.73 -23.47 -6.55
C LYS A 11 14.42 -24.19 -6.18
N ASP A 12 13.80 -23.78 -5.07
CA ASP A 12 12.62 -24.40 -4.51
C ASP A 12 11.33 -23.60 -4.81
N TYR A 13 11.33 -22.79 -5.89
CA TYR A 13 10.20 -21.93 -6.25
C TYR A 13 8.87 -22.70 -6.38
N ASP A 14 8.88 -23.85 -7.03
CA ASP A 14 7.67 -24.64 -7.25
C ASP A 14 7.08 -25.16 -5.93
N GLU A 15 7.92 -25.57 -4.99
CA GLU A 15 7.48 -25.95 -3.64
C GLU A 15 6.92 -24.74 -2.89
N ILE A 16 7.61 -23.61 -2.90
CA ILE A 16 7.14 -22.35 -2.28
C ILE A 16 5.77 -21.99 -2.85
N ALA A 17 5.62 -21.96 -4.16
CA ALA A 17 4.36 -21.63 -4.82
C ALA A 17 3.23 -22.62 -4.48
N SER A 18 3.56 -23.90 -4.35
CA SER A 18 2.59 -24.93 -3.91
C SER A 18 2.11 -24.70 -2.48
N ARG A 19 3.03 -24.43 -1.55
CA ARG A 19 2.69 -24.12 -0.14
C ARG A 19 1.89 -22.82 -0.01
N MET A 20 2.23 -21.82 -0.80
CA MET A 20 1.45 -20.56 -0.80
C MET A 20 0.01 -20.80 -1.28
N ARG A 21 -0.21 -21.64 -2.30
CA ARG A 21 -1.56 -22.03 -2.74
C ARG A 21 -2.34 -22.75 -1.64
N GLU A 22 -1.71 -23.68 -0.93
CA GLU A 22 -2.33 -24.39 0.21
C GLU A 22 -2.76 -23.39 1.30
N ILE A 23 -1.89 -22.46 1.68
CA ILE A 23 -2.19 -21.40 2.67
C ILE A 23 -3.36 -20.54 2.21
N GLY A 24 -3.34 -20.12 0.94
CA GLY A 24 -4.43 -19.34 0.36
C GLY A 24 -5.77 -20.09 0.38
N GLN A 25 -5.77 -21.40 0.10
CA GLN A 25 -6.97 -22.23 0.16
C GLN A 25 -7.50 -22.37 1.59
N ILE A 26 -6.61 -22.65 2.56
CA ILE A 26 -6.99 -22.73 3.98
C ILE A 26 -7.65 -21.42 4.46
N ALA A 27 -7.09 -20.28 4.08
CA ALA A 27 -7.66 -18.99 4.44
C ALA A 27 -9.05 -18.76 3.82
N LYS A 28 -9.24 -19.14 2.55
CA LYS A 28 -10.53 -19.05 1.85
C LYS A 28 -11.58 -19.97 2.48
N ASP A 29 -11.22 -21.23 2.76
CA ASP A 29 -12.12 -22.21 3.37
C ASP A 29 -12.51 -21.80 4.79
N GLY A 30 -11.61 -21.11 5.51
CA GLY A 30 -11.88 -20.53 6.82
C GLY A 30 -12.62 -19.18 6.78
N GLY A 31 -13.01 -18.67 5.61
CA GLY A 31 -13.65 -17.37 5.45
C GLY A 31 -12.77 -16.19 5.87
N GLN A 32 -11.46 -16.36 5.86
CA GLN A 32 -10.50 -15.34 6.30
C GLN A 32 -10.16 -14.38 5.16
N ARG A 33 -10.17 -13.08 5.49
CA ARG A 33 -9.63 -12.03 4.63
C ARG A 33 -8.15 -11.82 4.96
N LEU A 34 -7.29 -11.93 3.97
CA LEU A 34 -5.87 -11.63 4.13
C LEU A 34 -5.55 -10.24 3.59
N THR A 35 -4.77 -9.50 4.36
CA THR A 35 -4.22 -8.18 3.98
C THR A 35 -2.76 -8.10 4.40
N MET A 36 -1.99 -7.21 3.78
CA MET A 36 -0.61 -6.95 4.16
C MET A 36 -0.45 -5.47 4.53
N HIS A 37 0.33 -5.23 5.57
CA HIS A 37 0.78 -3.91 5.96
C HIS A 37 2.31 -3.92 6.02
N PRO A 38 2.99 -3.58 4.91
CA PRO A 38 4.45 -3.49 4.88
C PRO A 38 4.99 -2.50 5.91
N GLY A 39 6.22 -2.70 6.35
CA GLY A 39 6.84 -1.84 7.34
C GLY A 39 7.01 -0.38 6.87
N PRO A 40 7.25 0.56 7.80
CA PRO A 40 7.24 2.01 7.54
C PRO A 40 8.37 2.50 6.62
N TYR A 41 9.30 1.62 6.27
CA TYR A 41 10.40 1.94 5.33
C TYR A 41 9.99 1.84 3.85
N ASN A 42 8.75 1.45 3.57
CA ASN A 42 8.20 1.38 2.23
C ASN A 42 7.61 2.73 1.81
N CYS A 43 8.49 3.62 1.32
CA CYS A 43 8.15 5.00 0.97
C CYS A 43 8.27 5.23 -0.54
N LEU A 44 7.16 5.16 -1.28
CA LEU A 44 7.13 5.48 -2.71
C LEU A 44 7.47 6.95 -2.99
N ALA A 45 7.29 7.83 -2.02
CA ALA A 45 7.54 9.26 -2.14
C ALA A 45 8.92 9.69 -1.62
N SER A 46 9.81 8.74 -1.31
CA SER A 46 11.15 9.07 -0.79
C SER A 46 11.93 9.94 -1.77
N PRO A 47 12.69 10.96 -1.29
CA PRO A 47 13.61 11.72 -2.10
C PRO A 47 14.84 10.91 -2.54
N THR A 48 15.05 9.74 -1.94
CA THR A 48 16.18 8.85 -2.26
C THR A 48 15.73 7.76 -3.22
N GLN A 49 16.22 7.80 -4.47
CA GLN A 49 15.84 6.84 -5.52
C GLN A 49 16.02 5.37 -5.08
N LYS A 50 17.13 5.05 -4.41
CA LYS A 50 17.37 3.69 -3.89
C LYS A 50 16.25 3.19 -2.97
N VAL A 51 15.65 4.08 -2.16
CA VAL A 51 14.51 3.73 -1.30
C VAL A 51 13.26 3.46 -2.15
N VAL A 52 13.00 4.29 -3.14
CA VAL A 52 11.89 4.10 -4.08
C VAL A 52 12.01 2.76 -4.81
N ASP A 53 13.18 2.46 -5.37
CA ASP A 53 13.43 1.21 -6.11
C ASP A 53 13.23 -0.03 -5.22
N LYS A 54 13.72 0.04 -3.97
CA LYS A 54 13.51 -1.03 -2.98
C LYS A 54 12.02 -1.18 -2.64
N THR A 55 11.33 -0.07 -2.41
CA THR A 55 9.89 -0.07 -2.12
C THR A 55 9.08 -0.70 -3.26
N ILE A 56 9.38 -0.34 -4.51
CA ILE A 56 8.70 -0.92 -5.69
C ILE A 56 8.89 -2.44 -5.73
N ARG A 57 10.12 -2.92 -5.52
CA ARG A 57 10.39 -4.37 -5.49
C ARG A 57 9.63 -5.07 -4.37
N GLU A 58 9.63 -4.50 -3.16
CA GLU A 58 8.97 -5.09 -2.00
C GLU A 58 7.44 -5.14 -2.19
N LEU A 59 6.82 -4.06 -2.65
CA LEU A 59 5.37 -4.03 -2.91
C LEU A 59 4.98 -5.00 -4.03
N ASN A 60 5.76 -5.09 -5.10
CA ASN A 60 5.54 -6.06 -6.17
C ASN A 60 5.67 -7.50 -5.66
N PHE A 61 6.61 -7.77 -4.77
CA PHE A 61 6.77 -9.08 -4.14
C PHE A 61 5.58 -9.43 -3.24
N HIS A 62 5.06 -8.51 -2.44
CA HIS A 62 3.85 -8.75 -1.65
C HIS A 62 2.64 -9.06 -2.54
N SER A 63 2.51 -8.37 -3.66
CA SER A 63 1.46 -8.68 -4.63
C SER A 63 1.63 -10.06 -5.25
N GLU A 64 2.85 -10.48 -5.57
CA GLU A 64 3.15 -11.82 -6.08
C GLU A 64 2.82 -12.92 -5.05
N GLN A 65 3.04 -12.67 -3.75
CA GLN A 65 2.62 -13.60 -2.70
C GLN A 65 1.11 -13.82 -2.72
N PHE A 66 0.30 -12.78 -2.88
CA PHE A 66 -1.15 -12.92 -3.06
C PHE A 66 -1.52 -13.68 -4.33
N ASN A 67 -0.81 -13.45 -5.45
CA ASN A 67 -1.02 -14.20 -6.68
C ASN A 67 -0.72 -15.70 -6.47
N MET A 68 0.40 -16.03 -5.81
CA MET A 68 0.73 -17.42 -5.46
C MET A 68 -0.32 -18.07 -4.55
N MET A 69 -0.93 -17.32 -3.64
CA MET A 69 -2.03 -17.78 -2.80
C MET A 69 -3.37 -17.89 -3.54
N GLY A 70 -3.43 -17.51 -4.83
CA GLY A 70 -4.63 -17.58 -5.65
C GLY A 70 -5.67 -16.51 -5.36
N TYR A 71 -5.25 -15.34 -4.89
CA TYR A 71 -6.12 -14.18 -4.72
C TYR A 71 -6.06 -13.25 -5.93
N ASP A 72 -7.23 -12.87 -6.43
CA ASP A 72 -7.32 -11.88 -7.52
C ASP A 72 -6.88 -10.48 -7.06
N PRO A 73 -6.21 -9.71 -7.94
CA PRO A 73 -5.79 -8.35 -7.63
C PRO A 73 -6.98 -7.42 -7.37
N SER A 74 -7.17 -7.04 -6.11
CA SER A 74 -8.24 -6.11 -5.72
C SER A 74 -7.95 -5.46 -4.36
N PRO A 75 -8.59 -4.34 -4.01
CA PRO A 75 -8.48 -3.72 -2.69
C PRO A 75 -9.04 -4.59 -1.55
N TYR A 76 -9.74 -5.69 -1.86
CA TYR A 76 -10.20 -6.63 -0.84
C TYR A 76 -9.02 -7.34 -0.16
N ASN A 77 -8.04 -7.80 -0.97
CA ASN A 77 -6.77 -8.35 -0.48
C ASN A 77 -5.69 -7.28 -0.63
N LYS A 78 -5.80 -6.25 0.19
CA LYS A 78 -5.03 -5.02 0.07
C LYS A 78 -3.59 -5.14 0.60
N ILE A 79 -2.74 -4.33 0.00
CA ILE A 79 -1.45 -3.94 0.54
C ILE A 79 -1.62 -2.50 1.03
N ASN A 80 -1.62 -2.29 2.34
CA ASN A 80 -1.86 -1.00 2.98
C ASN A 80 -0.55 -0.31 3.31
N ILE A 81 -0.34 0.92 2.87
CA ILE A 81 0.86 1.69 3.17
C ILE A 81 0.53 3.14 3.53
N HIS A 82 1.46 3.77 4.23
CA HIS A 82 1.49 5.23 4.37
C HIS A 82 2.26 5.88 3.22
N VAL A 83 2.07 7.18 3.01
CA VAL A 83 2.85 7.93 2.01
C VAL A 83 4.31 8.05 2.44
N GLY A 84 4.54 8.14 3.75
CA GLY A 84 5.82 8.43 4.37
C GLY A 84 5.99 9.91 4.72
N GLY A 85 7.20 10.32 5.07
CA GLY A 85 7.47 11.69 5.50
C GLY A 85 7.22 12.74 4.41
N ALA A 86 6.88 13.95 4.84
CA ALA A 86 6.63 15.07 3.93
C ALA A 86 7.91 15.80 3.45
N TYR A 87 9.05 15.56 4.10
CA TYR A 87 10.36 16.09 3.72
C TYR A 87 10.39 17.62 3.55
N GLY A 88 9.52 18.36 4.27
CA GLY A 88 9.37 19.81 4.16
C GLY A 88 8.57 20.30 2.95
N ASP A 89 8.11 19.42 2.08
CA ASP A 89 7.27 19.73 0.92
C ASP A 89 6.17 18.66 0.72
N LYS A 90 5.08 18.78 1.45
CA LYS A 90 3.91 17.86 1.32
C LYS A 90 3.45 17.72 -0.13
N LYS A 91 3.34 18.84 -0.86
CA LYS A 91 2.82 18.84 -2.24
C LYS A 91 3.77 18.13 -3.20
N GLY A 92 5.07 18.40 -3.09
CA GLY A 92 6.09 17.72 -3.89
C GLY A 92 6.13 16.23 -3.60
N THR A 93 6.00 15.83 -2.33
CA THR A 93 5.96 14.43 -1.91
C THR A 93 4.74 13.69 -2.47
N LEU A 94 3.53 14.30 -2.42
CA LEU A 94 2.33 13.73 -3.05
C LEU A 94 2.49 13.59 -4.57
N ASN A 95 3.18 14.53 -5.23
CA ASN A 95 3.51 14.42 -6.65
C ASN A 95 4.46 13.25 -6.94
N ALA A 96 5.50 13.09 -6.12
CA ALA A 96 6.45 11.98 -6.23
C ALA A 96 5.76 10.63 -6.02
N PHE A 97 4.86 10.51 -5.02
CA PHE A 97 4.04 9.32 -4.81
C PHE A 97 3.25 8.94 -6.06
N CYS A 98 2.47 9.88 -6.61
CA CYS A 98 1.67 9.64 -7.81
C CYS A 98 2.52 9.31 -9.05
N HIS A 99 3.74 9.86 -9.14
CA HIS A 99 4.68 9.53 -10.20
C HIS A 99 5.20 8.10 -10.06
N ASN A 100 5.71 7.75 -8.88
CA ASN A 100 6.34 6.45 -8.63
C ASN A 100 5.33 5.30 -8.56
N PHE A 101 4.07 5.56 -8.17
CA PHE A 101 2.98 4.58 -8.26
C PHE A 101 2.85 3.98 -9.67
N LYS A 102 3.11 4.74 -10.72
CA LYS A 102 3.03 4.26 -12.10
C LYS A 102 4.05 3.18 -12.43
N LEU A 103 5.14 3.11 -11.66
CA LEU A 103 6.22 2.13 -11.83
C LEU A 103 5.92 0.76 -11.21
N LEU A 104 4.85 0.66 -10.40
CA LEU A 104 4.39 -0.61 -9.84
C LEU A 104 3.77 -1.50 -10.92
N ASN A 105 3.81 -2.82 -10.69
CA ASN A 105 3.10 -3.80 -11.51
C ASN A 105 1.58 -3.57 -11.43
N GLU A 106 0.84 -3.96 -12.47
CA GLU A 106 -0.61 -3.74 -12.54
C GLU A 106 -1.37 -4.41 -11.40
N ASP A 107 -0.97 -5.63 -10.99
CA ASP A 107 -1.57 -6.34 -9.87
C ASP A 107 -1.33 -5.62 -8.54
N THR A 108 -0.14 -5.05 -8.36
CA THR A 108 0.21 -4.25 -7.19
C THR A 108 -0.62 -2.98 -7.13
N LYS A 109 -0.78 -2.27 -8.26
CA LYS A 109 -1.62 -1.06 -8.35
C LYS A 109 -3.07 -1.33 -7.94
N LYS A 110 -3.61 -2.49 -8.33
CA LYS A 110 -4.99 -2.89 -7.98
C LYS A 110 -5.17 -3.26 -6.50
N ARG A 111 -4.10 -3.64 -5.80
CA ARG A 111 -4.14 -4.02 -4.39
C ARG A 111 -3.76 -2.89 -3.45
N LEU A 112 -2.99 -1.91 -3.94
CA LEU A 112 -2.44 -0.88 -3.08
C LEU A 112 -3.53 0.06 -2.59
N VAL A 113 -3.52 0.31 -1.29
CA VAL A 113 -4.33 1.34 -0.63
C VAL A 113 -3.44 2.18 0.26
N ILE A 114 -3.87 3.41 0.55
CA ILE A 114 -3.14 4.34 1.39
C ILE A 114 -3.89 4.63 2.67
N GLU A 115 -3.15 4.83 3.75
CA GLU A 115 -3.69 5.10 5.08
C GLU A 115 -3.32 6.51 5.53
N ASN A 116 -4.23 7.17 6.24
CA ASN A 116 -3.95 8.47 6.86
C ASN A 116 -2.98 8.32 8.04
N ASP A 117 -2.18 9.36 8.28
CA ASP A 117 -1.15 9.41 9.30
C ASP A 117 -1.63 10.15 10.56
N ASP A 118 -0.99 9.87 11.71
CA ASP A 118 -1.29 10.50 13.00
C ASP A 118 -0.54 11.83 13.23
N SER A 119 0.48 12.09 12.43
CA SER A 119 1.28 13.31 12.54
C SER A 119 0.69 14.46 11.71
N PRO A 120 0.49 15.68 12.28
CA PRO A 120 0.05 16.85 11.52
C PRO A 120 1.02 17.27 10.40
N ASN A 121 2.28 16.84 10.48
CA ASN A 121 3.26 17.07 9.42
C ASN A 121 3.17 16.07 8.26
N GLU A 122 2.37 15.01 8.42
CA GLU A 122 2.13 13.97 7.44
C GLU A 122 0.72 14.11 6.83
N TYR A 123 0.08 13.03 6.42
CA TYR A 123 -1.06 13.11 5.51
C TYR A 123 -2.37 12.71 6.18
N SER A 124 -3.27 13.68 6.33
CA SER A 124 -4.66 13.46 6.73
C SER A 124 -5.47 12.80 5.59
N VAL A 125 -6.69 12.33 5.89
CA VAL A 125 -7.64 11.85 4.86
C VAL A 125 -7.86 12.92 3.79
N ASN A 126 -7.97 14.19 4.18
CA ASN A 126 -8.15 15.31 3.25
C ASN A 126 -6.98 15.44 2.28
N ASP A 127 -5.74 15.38 2.80
CA ASP A 127 -4.52 15.42 1.98
C ASP A 127 -4.48 14.24 0.99
N LEU A 128 -4.78 13.02 1.46
CA LEU A 128 -4.78 11.80 0.64
C LEU A 128 -5.84 11.83 -0.45
N TYR A 129 -7.04 12.31 -0.12
CA TYR A 129 -8.16 12.36 -1.05
C TYR A 129 -7.86 13.29 -2.24
N TRP A 130 -7.47 14.53 -1.97
CA TRP A 130 -7.19 15.48 -3.02
C TRP A 130 -5.82 15.31 -3.67
N GLY A 131 -4.82 14.94 -2.87
CA GLY A 131 -3.43 14.84 -3.32
C GLY A 131 -3.12 13.54 -4.08
N ILE A 132 -3.83 12.45 -3.79
CA ILE A 132 -3.56 11.13 -4.38
C ILE A 132 -4.81 10.52 -5.00
N HIS A 133 -5.87 10.24 -4.22
CA HIS A 133 -7.04 9.52 -4.73
C HIS A 133 -7.63 10.16 -6.00
N LYS A 134 -7.91 11.46 -5.97
CA LYS A 134 -8.47 12.19 -7.13
C LYS A 134 -7.57 12.20 -8.36
N ARG A 135 -6.33 11.83 -8.24
CA ARG A 135 -5.33 11.86 -9.33
C ARG A 135 -5.05 10.50 -9.93
N ILE A 136 -5.03 9.45 -9.12
CA ILE A 136 -4.63 8.10 -9.52
C ILE A 136 -5.63 7.01 -9.11
N GLY A 137 -6.72 7.35 -8.41
CA GLY A 137 -7.80 6.42 -8.08
C GLY A 137 -7.50 5.42 -6.97
N ILE A 138 -6.39 5.56 -6.24
CA ILE A 138 -6.02 4.62 -5.16
C ILE A 138 -6.99 4.79 -3.98
N PRO A 139 -7.54 3.68 -3.40
CA PRO A 139 -8.45 3.78 -2.25
C PRO A 139 -7.74 4.20 -0.95
N ILE A 140 -8.51 4.77 -0.03
CA ILE A 140 -8.03 5.21 1.28
C ILE A 140 -8.53 4.24 2.36
N THR A 141 -7.61 3.74 3.18
CA THR A 141 -7.93 3.10 4.45
C THR A 141 -8.03 4.19 5.51
N PHE A 142 -9.19 4.26 6.19
CA PHE A 142 -9.40 5.22 7.27
C PHE A 142 -8.96 4.61 8.61
N ASP A 143 -7.92 5.17 9.20
CA ASP A 143 -7.53 4.88 10.57
C ASP A 143 -8.12 5.95 11.52
N TYR A 144 -9.04 5.52 12.39
CA TYR A 144 -9.72 6.37 13.36
C TYR A 144 -8.80 6.94 14.42
N PHE A 145 -7.80 6.16 14.83
CA PHE A 145 -6.87 6.58 15.87
C PHE A 145 -5.93 7.67 15.32
N HIS A 146 -5.40 7.47 14.12
CA HIS A 146 -4.57 8.47 13.45
C HIS A 146 -5.34 9.76 13.20
N HIS A 147 -6.61 9.65 12.80
CA HIS A 147 -7.45 10.84 12.56
C HIS A 147 -7.61 11.73 13.79
N LYS A 148 -7.62 11.17 15.01
CA LYS A 148 -7.70 11.97 16.25
C LYS A 148 -6.56 12.94 16.43
N PHE A 149 -5.38 12.65 15.88
CA PHE A 149 -4.19 13.45 15.98
C PHE A 149 -3.92 14.32 14.74
N ASN A 150 -4.46 13.90 13.58
CA ASN A 150 -4.30 14.60 12.31
C ASN A 150 -5.63 14.63 11.54
N THR A 151 -6.52 15.55 11.94
CA THR A 151 -7.88 15.62 11.40
C THR A 151 -7.95 16.17 9.98
N GLY A 152 -6.97 16.98 9.55
CA GLY A 152 -7.01 17.66 8.24
C GLY A 152 -8.23 18.58 8.08
N ASP A 153 -8.65 19.21 9.19
CA ASP A 153 -9.83 20.10 9.29
C ASP A 153 -11.18 19.39 9.01
N LEU A 154 -11.23 18.06 9.10
CA LEU A 154 -12.44 17.27 8.95
C LEU A 154 -12.90 16.72 10.31
N THR A 155 -14.21 16.61 10.49
CA THR A 155 -14.77 15.76 11.54
C THR A 155 -14.54 14.29 11.21
N GLU A 156 -14.63 13.42 12.21
CA GLU A 156 -14.50 11.96 12.03
C GLU A 156 -15.50 11.41 11.01
N GLU A 157 -16.76 11.87 11.06
CA GLU A 157 -17.79 11.46 10.11
C GLU A 157 -17.50 11.94 8.69
N GLU A 158 -17.04 13.18 8.50
CA GLU A 158 -16.65 13.70 7.17
C GLU A 158 -15.47 12.93 6.59
N ALA A 159 -14.45 12.67 7.38
CA ALA A 159 -13.28 11.90 6.96
C ALA A 159 -13.65 10.45 6.59
N LEU A 160 -14.49 9.78 7.41
CA LEU A 160 -14.98 8.44 7.10
C LEU A 160 -15.80 8.43 5.81
N ARG A 161 -16.74 9.38 5.63
CA ARG A 161 -17.54 9.48 4.40
C ARG A 161 -16.66 9.72 3.19
N MET A 162 -15.66 10.59 3.32
CA MET A 162 -14.71 10.87 2.23
C MET A 162 -13.92 9.62 1.85
N ALA A 163 -13.35 8.89 2.80
CA ALA A 163 -12.63 7.65 2.55
C ALA A 163 -13.54 6.55 1.95
N ALA A 164 -14.79 6.45 2.40
CA ALA A 164 -15.76 5.47 1.90
C ALA A 164 -16.20 5.70 0.42
N THR A 165 -15.89 6.85 -0.15
CA THR A 165 -16.15 7.14 -1.58
C THR A 165 -15.01 6.71 -2.50
N THR A 166 -13.93 6.11 -1.95
CA THR A 166 -12.68 5.78 -2.69
C THR A 166 -12.57 4.33 -3.14
#